data_0b7073a0b2af5d5e2c00a194d1f9ab6e
#
_entry.id   0b7073a0b2af5d5e2c00a194d1f9ab6e
#
_cell.length_a   1.000
_cell.length_b   1.000
_cell.length_c   1.000
_cell.angle_alpha   90.00
_cell.angle_beta   90.00
_cell.angle_gamma   90.00
#
_symmetry.space_group_name_H-M   'P 1'
#
loop_
_entity.id
_entity.type
_entity.pdbx_description
1 polymer ?
#
loop_
_entity_poly.entity_id
_entity_poly.type
_entity_poly.pdbx_seq_one_letter_code
_entity_poly.pdbx_strand_id
1 'polypeptide(L)'
;MATLGRRAYAEMYGPTVGDRLRLADTGLVIEVEADHTLRAGGYGEEVKFGGGKTIRDGMGQSQRINGPGPADAVDCVITNALIVDHWGIVKADIGLKGCRIAAIGKAGNPDVQPGVDIVIGPGTEIIAGENKIVTA
;
A
#
# COMPACT_ATOMS: atom_id res chain seq x y z
N MET A 1 15.99 1.74 -19.96
CA MET A 1 15.18 2.00 -18.73
C MET A 1 13.81 2.55 -19.16
N ALA A 2 12.73 1.96 -18.67
CA ALA A 2 11.40 2.50 -18.94
C ALA A 2 11.14 3.73 -18.06
N THR A 3 10.50 4.76 -18.59
CA THR A 3 10.15 5.96 -17.86
C THR A 3 8.64 6.07 -17.73
N LEU A 4 8.14 6.28 -16.53
CA LEU A 4 6.73 6.49 -16.24
C LEU A 4 6.53 7.90 -15.70
N GLY A 5 5.62 8.66 -16.29
CA GLY A 5 5.28 9.99 -15.81
C GLY A 5 4.53 9.95 -14.48
N ARG A 6 4.70 10.97 -13.63
CA ARG A 6 4.07 11.06 -12.29
C ARG A 6 2.55 10.92 -12.35
N ARG A 7 1.90 11.52 -13.34
CA ARG A 7 0.45 11.42 -13.50
C ARG A 7 0.00 9.98 -13.76
N ALA A 8 0.67 9.29 -14.68
CA ALA A 8 0.36 7.90 -14.98
C ALA A 8 0.61 7.00 -13.77
N TYR A 9 1.70 7.25 -13.01
CA TYR A 9 1.96 6.54 -11.77
C TYR A 9 0.83 6.76 -10.74
N ALA A 10 0.42 8.01 -10.54
CA ALA A 10 -0.65 8.33 -9.59
C ALA A 10 -2.01 7.73 -10.00
N GLU A 11 -2.29 7.61 -11.29
CA GLU A 11 -3.50 6.95 -11.78
C GLU A 11 -3.50 5.44 -11.45
N MET A 12 -2.32 4.83 -11.40
CA MET A 12 -2.16 3.39 -11.12
C MET A 12 -2.09 3.08 -9.62
N TYR A 13 -1.30 3.83 -8.87
CA TYR A 13 -0.94 3.53 -7.47
C TYR A 13 -1.35 4.60 -6.47
N GLY A 14 -1.96 5.67 -6.92
CA GLY A 14 -2.19 6.84 -6.10
C GLY A 14 -0.98 7.80 -6.09
N PRO A 15 -1.16 8.98 -5.49
CA PRO A 15 -0.10 9.98 -5.40
C PRO A 15 1.09 9.44 -4.59
N THR A 16 2.28 9.93 -4.91
CA THR A 16 3.52 9.58 -4.22
C THR A 16 4.21 10.84 -3.68
N VAL A 17 5.37 10.67 -3.07
CA VAL A 17 6.12 11.75 -2.39
C VAL A 17 6.23 12.99 -3.26
N GLY A 18 5.84 14.13 -2.70
CA GLY A 18 5.88 15.44 -3.35
C GLY A 18 4.68 15.75 -4.23
N ASP A 19 3.78 14.80 -4.47
CA ASP A 19 2.54 15.08 -5.19
C ASP A 19 1.60 15.92 -4.32
N ARG A 20 0.90 16.86 -4.95
CA ARG A 20 -0.05 17.74 -4.32
C ARG A 20 -1.46 17.44 -4.78
N LEU A 21 -2.38 17.45 -3.85
CA LEU A 21 -3.80 17.19 -4.10
C LEU A 21 -4.65 18.24 -3.39
N ARG A 22 -5.72 18.66 -4.07
CA ARG A 22 -6.75 19.45 -3.39
C ARG A 22 -7.64 18.49 -2.59
N LEU A 23 -7.92 18.81 -1.34
CA LEU A 23 -8.73 18.03 -0.46
C LEU A 23 -10.21 18.33 -0.71
N ALA A 24 -10.88 17.45 -1.45
CA ALA A 24 -12.29 17.58 -1.84
C ALA A 24 -12.59 18.94 -2.48
N ASP A 25 -13.72 19.54 -2.17
CA ASP A 25 -14.12 20.87 -2.67
C ASP A 25 -13.64 22.04 -1.80
N THR A 26 -12.59 21.81 -1.04
CA THR A 26 -11.99 22.85 -0.18
C THR A 26 -10.87 23.59 -0.89
N GLY A 27 -10.42 24.69 -0.33
CA GLY A 27 -9.20 25.38 -0.76
C GLY A 27 -7.91 24.78 -0.22
N LEU A 28 -7.98 23.66 0.53
CA LEU A 28 -6.82 23.03 1.12
C LEU A 28 -6.10 22.13 0.09
N VAL A 29 -4.80 22.32 -0.01
CA VAL A 29 -3.91 21.50 -0.81
C VAL A 29 -2.99 20.76 0.14
N ILE A 30 -2.98 19.43 0.03
CA ILE A 30 -2.09 18.58 0.79
C ILE A 30 -0.94 18.09 -0.09
N GLU A 31 0.20 17.80 0.53
CA GLU A 31 1.37 17.24 -0.13
C GLU A 31 1.77 15.92 0.55
N VAL A 32 2.03 14.89 -0.25
CA VAL A 32 2.47 13.60 0.27
C VAL A 32 3.90 13.70 0.78
N GLU A 33 4.10 13.45 2.07
CA GLU A 33 5.37 13.60 2.76
C GLU A 33 6.26 12.38 2.63
N ALA A 34 5.65 11.18 2.63
CA ALA A 34 6.37 9.91 2.55
C ALA A 34 5.54 8.84 1.82
N ASP A 35 6.22 7.85 1.27
CA ASP A 35 5.60 6.70 0.64
C ASP A 35 6.23 5.42 1.20
N HIS A 36 5.51 4.75 2.10
CA HIS A 36 5.99 3.55 2.75
C HIS A 36 5.85 2.29 1.88
N THR A 37 5.09 2.36 0.80
CA THR A 37 4.99 1.25 -0.16
C THR A 37 6.28 1.04 -0.95
N LEU A 38 7.21 2.00 -0.90
CA LEU A 38 8.48 1.98 -1.62
C LEU A 38 9.66 1.46 -0.77
N ARG A 39 9.42 0.96 0.44
CA ARG A 39 10.50 0.51 1.33
C ARG A 39 11.38 -0.55 0.67
N ALA A 40 12.67 -0.36 0.79
CA ALA A 40 13.76 -1.24 0.34
C ALA A 40 13.79 -1.57 -1.16
N GLY A 41 12.66 -1.68 -1.83
CA GLY A 41 12.57 -2.02 -3.26
C GLY A 41 12.49 -0.82 -4.19
N GLY A 42 11.98 0.31 -3.70
CA GLY A 42 11.73 1.50 -4.53
C GLY A 42 10.53 1.34 -5.46
N TYR A 43 10.44 2.23 -6.43
CA TYR A 43 9.39 2.19 -7.45
C TYR A 43 9.47 0.91 -8.30
N GLY A 44 8.30 0.33 -8.58
CA GLY A 44 8.17 -0.91 -9.32
C GLY A 44 7.95 -2.15 -8.44
N GLU A 45 8.01 -1.98 -7.13
CA GLU A 45 7.76 -3.04 -6.15
C GLU A 45 6.41 -2.89 -5.42
N GLU A 46 5.57 -1.99 -5.88
CA GLU A 46 4.23 -1.75 -5.32
C GLU A 46 3.34 -2.97 -5.54
N VAL A 47 2.58 -3.30 -4.53
CA VAL A 47 1.57 -4.36 -4.60
C VAL A 47 0.23 -3.72 -4.97
N LYS A 48 -0.38 -4.22 -6.02
CA LYS A 48 -1.70 -3.80 -6.46
C LYS A 48 -2.51 -5.01 -6.89
N PHE A 49 -3.70 -5.14 -6.35
CA PHE A 49 -4.67 -6.19 -6.67
C PHE A 49 -5.95 -5.58 -7.25
N GLY A 50 -6.74 -6.39 -7.92
CA GLY A 50 -8.03 -6.01 -8.49
C GLY A 50 -8.06 -6.17 -10.00
N GLY A 51 -9.21 -6.61 -10.56
CA GLY A 51 -9.38 -6.84 -11.98
C GLY A 51 -8.36 -7.79 -12.61
N GLY A 52 -7.86 -8.77 -11.86
CA GLY A 52 -6.84 -9.70 -12.31
C GLY A 52 -5.43 -9.12 -12.41
N LYS A 53 -5.17 -8.04 -11.73
CA LYS A 53 -3.90 -7.31 -11.82
C LYS A 53 -3.06 -7.44 -10.58
N THR A 54 -2.27 -8.48 -10.51
CA THR A 54 -1.05 -8.47 -9.73
C THR A 54 0.05 -7.92 -10.63
N ILE A 55 0.87 -7.01 -10.14
CA ILE A 55 1.90 -6.38 -10.97
C ILE A 55 2.95 -7.39 -11.40
N ARG A 56 3.30 -8.33 -10.53
CA ARG A 56 4.24 -9.43 -10.82
C ARG A 56 3.78 -10.68 -10.09
N ASP A 57 3.79 -11.81 -10.78
CA ASP A 57 3.46 -13.11 -10.19
C ASP A 57 4.40 -13.43 -9.02
N GLY A 58 3.82 -13.87 -7.91
CA GLY A 58 4.55 -14.25 -6.70
C GLY A 58 5.11 -13.11 -5.87
N MET A 59 5.09 -11.88 -6.36
CA MET A 59 5.62 -10.73 -5.62
C MET A 59 4.65 -10.21 -4.56
N GLY A 60 3.35 -10.23 -4.87
CA GLY A 60 2.33 -9.68 -3.99
C GLY A 60 1.78 -10.65 -2.96
N GLN A 61 1.90 -11.96 -3.18
CA GLN A 61 1.26 -12.97 -2.34
C GLN A 61 2.22 -14.09 -1.99
N SER A 62 2.34 -14.39 -0.70
CA SER A 62 3.08 -15.54 -0.18
C SER A 62 2.16 -16.77 -0.01
N GLN A 63 2.74 -17.90 0.35
CA GLN A 63 2.01 -19.10 0.73
C GLN A 63 1.67 -19.18 2.23
N ARG A 64 1.97 -18.12 2.98
CA ARG A 64 1.75 -18.09 4.42
C ARG A 64 0.27 -17.99 4.75
N ILE A 65 -0.16 -18.73 5.76
CA ILE A 65 -1.54 -18.70 6.24
C ILE A 65 -1.78 -17.54 7.19
N ASN A 66 -3.04 -17.17 7.35
CA ASN A 66 -3.46 -16.20 8.34
C ASN A 66 -3.22 -16.76 9.75
N GLY A 67 -2.76 -15.91 10.65
CA GLY A 67 -2.47 -16.29 12.03
C GLY A 67 -2.08 -15.09 12.89
N PRO A 68 -1.91 -15.34 14.21
CA PRO A 68 -1.60 -14.25 15.16
C PRO A 68 -0.15 -13.79 15.13
N GLY A 69 0.75 -14.59 14.55
CA GLY A 69 2.18 -14.30 14.56
C GLY A 69 2.57 -13.16 13.62
N PRO A 70 3.68 -12.47 13.90
CA PRO A 70 4.14 -11.36 13.06
C PRO A 70 4.56 -11.80 11.65
N ALA A 71 4.92 -13.07 11.49
CA ALA A 71 5.29 -13.63 10.20
C ALA A 71 4.11 -14.25 9.43
N ASP A 72 2.93 -14.32 10.04
CA ASP A 72 1.74 -14.87 9.42
C ASP A 72 1.06 -13.82 8.54
N ALA A 73 0.29 -14.29 7.56
CA ALA A 73 -0.49 -13.41 6.70
C ALA A 73 -1.57 -12.65 7.49
N VAL A 74 -1.85 -11.43 7.07
CA VAL A 74 -2.93 -10.61 7.63
C VAL A 74 -4.30 -11.07 7.13
N ASP A 75 -5.36 -10.73 7.87
CA ASP A 75 -6.73 -11.07 7.48
C ASP A 75 -7.22 -10.18 6.33
N CYS A 76 -6.83 -8.91 6.36
CA CYS A 76 -7.21 -7.93 5.37
C CYS A 76 -6.06 -6.94 5.15
N VAL A 77 -5.92 -6.46 3.92
CA VAL A 77 -4.99 -5.37 3.59
C VAL A 77 -5.69 -4.32 2.74
N ILE A 78 -5.42 -3.06 3.04
CA ILE A 78 -5.80 -1.92 2.18
C ILE A 78 -4.52 -1.49 1.48
N THR A 79 -4.48 -1.59 0.15
CA THR A 79 -3.27 -1.31 -0.63
C THR A 79 -3.19 0.15 -1.06
N ASN A 80 -2.00 0.74 -1.03
CA ASN A 80 -1.69 2.07 -1.56
C ASN A 80 -2.65 3.18 -1.08
N ALA A 81 -3.02 3.15 0.19
CA ALA A 81 -3.89 4.16 0.78
C ALA A 81 -3.15 5.47 1.04
N LEU A 82 -3.79 6.60 0.72
CA LEU A 82 -3.30 7.90 1.16
C LEU A 82 -3.86 8.17 2.56
N ILE A 83 -2.99 8.12 3.55
CA ILE A 83 -3.35 8.35 4.94
C ILE A 83 -3.16 9.83 5.27
N VAL A 84 -4.24 10.47 5.72
CA VAL A 84 -4.21 11.85 6.20
C VAL A 84 -4.56 11.84 7.68
N ASP A 85 -3.57 12.06 8.52
CA ASP A 85 -3.71 12.02 9.97
C ASP A 85 -2.86 13.10 10.62
N HIS A 86 -3.02 13.29 11.93
CA HIS A 86 -2.28 14.30 12.71
C HIS A 86 -0.76 14.11 12.68
N TRP A 87 -0.29 12.88 12.46
CA TRP A 87 1.14 12.55 12.42
C TRP A 87 1.76 12.65 11.02
N GLY A 88 0.97 12.88 9.99
CA GLY A 88 1.49 13.07 8.65
C GLY A 88 0.51 12.75 7.53
N ILE A 89 0.96 13.02 6.31
CA ILE A 89 0.28 12.71 5.05
C ILE A 89 1.17 11.74 4.30
N VAL A 90 0.84 10.45 4.34
CA VAL A 90 1.68 9.41 3.79
C VAL A 90 0.90 8.41 2.97
N LYS A 91 1.54 7.85 1.95
CA LYS A 91 1.02 6.67 1.27
C LYS A 91 1.58 5.42 1.92
N ALA A 92 0.71 4.46 2.22
CA ALA A 92 1.10 3.18 2.80
C ALA A 92 0.04 2.11 2.54
N ASP A 93 0.45 0.86 2.70
CA ASP A 93 -0.48 -0.25 2.86
C ASP A 93 -0.86 -0.38 4.33
N ILE A 94 -2.08 -0.84 4.61
CA ILE A 94 -2.60 -1.00 5.97
C ILE A 94 -3.01 -2.47 6.14
N GLY A 95 -2.37 -3.16 7.07
CA GLY A 95 -2.68 -4.55 7.41
C GLY A 95 -3.58 -4.66 8.63
N LEU A 96 -4.60 -5.49 8.55
CA LEU A 96 -5.56 -5.74 9.62
C LEU A 96 -5.50 -7.20 10.06
N LYS A 97 -5.47 -7.43 11.36
CA LYS A 97 -5.53 -8.74 12.01
C LYS A 97 -6.45 -8.69 13.22
N GLY A 98 -7.39 -9.62 13.33
CA GLY A 98 -8.24 -9.72 14.51
C GLY A 98 -8.91 -8.38 14.86
N CYS A 99 -9.46 -7.68 13.87
CA CYS A 99 -10.11 -6.37 14.04
C CYS A 99 -9.20 -5.23 14.56
N ARG A 100 -7.89 -5.36 14.35
CA ARG A 100 -6.90 -4.34 14.73
C ARG A 100 -5.99 -4.00 13.56
N ILE A 101 -5.49 -2.79 13.56
CA ILE A 101 -4.39 -2.40 12.65
C ILE A 101 -3.13 -3.13 13.13
N ALA A 102 -2.65 -4.06 12.34
CA ALA A 102 -1.45 -4.84 12.65
C ALA A 102 -0.18 -4.10 12.24
N ALA A 103 -0.21 -3.45 11.09
CA ALA A 103 0.92 -2.67 10.59
C ALA A 103 0.47 -1.64 9.55
N ILE A 104 1.24 -0.58 9.42
CA ILE A 104 1.16 0.42 8.35
C ILE A 104 2.54 0.45 7.70
N GLY A 105 2.62 0.16 6.40
CA GLY A 105 3.91 0.05 5.74
C GLY A 105 3.80 -0.50 4.34
N LYS A 106 4.64 -1.48 4.01
CA LYS A 106 4.66 -2.18 2.73
C LYS A 106 4.06 -3.57 2.85
N ALA A 107 3.04 -3.83 2.05
CA ALA A 107 2.47 -5.16 1.91
C ALA A 107 3.15 -5.93 0.77
N GLY A 108 3.17 -7.25 0.87
CA GLY A 108 3.66 -8.12 -0.18
C GLY A 108 4.05 -9.51 0.28
N ASN A 109 4.95 -10.09 -0.49
CA ASN A 109 5.51 -11.41 -0.22
C ASN A 109 6.96 -11.26 0.29
N PRO A 110 7.22 -11.45 1.60
CA PRO A 110 8.55 -11.28 2.16
C PRO A 110 9.56 -12.32 1.68
N ASP A 111 9.10 -13.40 1.07
CA ASP A 111 9.99 -14.44 0.55
C ASP A 111 10.69 -14.02 -0.75
N VAL A 112 10.15 -13.02 -1.45
CA VAL A 112 10.68 -12.52 -2.72
C VAL A 112 10.85 -11.00 -2.78
N GLN A 113 10.32 -10.25 -1.81
CA GLN A 113 10.44 -8.79 -1.73
C GLN A 113 11.12 -8.37 -0.42
N PRO A 114 12.11 -7.48 -0.46
CA PRO A 114 12.65 -6.91 0.76
C PRO A 114 11.70 -5.87 1.37
N GLY A 115 11.84 -5.62 2.67
CA GLY A 115 11.17 -4.54 3.37
C GLY A 115 9.65 -4.70 3.52
N VAL A 116 9.13 -5.91 3.44
CA VAL A 116 7.70 -6.20 3.64
C VAL A 116 7.36 -6.18 5.12
N ASP A 117 6.43 -5.31 5.48
CA ASP A 117 5.88 -5.20 6.85
C ASP A 117 4.58 -6.00 7.01
N ILE A 118 3.85 -6.18 5.92
CA ILE A 118 2.49 -6.76 5.90
C ILE A 118 2.49 -7.95 4.95
N VAL A 119 2.35 -9.14 5.50
CA VAL A 119 2.37 -10.37 4.70
C VAL A 119 0.98 -10.63 4.11
N ILE A 120 0.90 -10.73 2.80
CA ILE A 120 -0.30 -11.12 2.07
C ILE A 120 -0.23 -12.63 1.78
N GLY A 121 -1.25 -13.36 2.20
CA GLY A 121 -1.38 -14.79 1.94
C GLY A 121 -2.64 -15.11 1.13
N PRO A 122 -2.87 -16.40 0.85
CA PRO A 122 -4.03 -16.86 0.08
C PRO A 122 -5.38 -16.51 0.74
N GLY A 123 -5.41 -16.40 2.05
CA GLY A 123 -6.60 -16.05 2.83
C GLY A 123 -6.78 -14.56 3.12
N THR A 124 -5.90 -13.70 2.62
CA THR A 124 -5.97 -12.26 2.88
C THR A 124 -7.01 -11.59 1.97
N GLU A 125 -7.96 -10.88 2.56
CA GLU A 125 -8.85 -9.99 1.81
C GLU A 125 -8.10 -8.75 1.35
N ILE A 126 -8.28 -8.34 0.09
CA ILE A 126 -7.62 -7.17 -0.49
C ILE A 126 -8.64 -6.08 -0.75
N ILE A 127 -8.40 -4.90 -0.18
CA ILE A 127 -9.16 -3.68 -0.47
C ILE A 127 -8.24 -2.72 -1.23
N ALA A 128 -8.64 -2.36 -2.43
CA ALA A 128 -7.92 -1.39 -3.25
C ALA A 128 -8.06 0.01 -2.66
N GLY A 129 -6.98 0.53 -2.12
CA GLY A 129 -6.89 1.87 -1.53
C GLY A 129 -6.34 2.93 -2.48
N GLU A 130 -5.98 2.55 -3.69
CA GLU A 130 -5.45 3.45 -4.70
C GLU A 130 -6.44 4.58 -4.97
N ASN A 131 -5.93 5.81 -4.94
CA ASN A 131 -6.72 7.04 -5.15
C ASN A 131 -7.84 7.25 -4.11
N LYS A 132 -7.68 6.68 -2.93
CA LYS A 132 -8.58 6.88 -1.79
C LYS A 132 -7.84 7.46 -0.60
N ILE A 133 -8.54 8.27 0.17
CA ILE A 133 -8.02 8.85 1.41
C ILE A 133 -8.55 8.03 2.59
N VAL A 134 -7.64 7.72 3.51
CA VAL A 134 -7.96 7.08 4.79
C VAL A 134 -7.67 8.07 5.91
N THR A 135 -8.64 8.27 6.77
CA THR A 135 -8.51 9.09 7.98
C THR A 135 -8.85 8.26 9.21
N ALA A 136 -8.33 8.65 10.37
CA ALA A 136 -8.73 8.07 11.66
C ALA A 136 -10.03 8.68 12.16
#